data_f490594ed32f348b9122397548d59db2
#
_entry.id   f490594ed32f348b9122397548d59db2
#
_cell.length_a   1.000
_cell.length_b   1.000
_cell.length_c   1.000
_cell.angle_alpha   90.00
_cell.angle_beta   90.00
_cell.angle_gamma   90.00
#
_symmetry.space_group_name_H-M   'P 1'
#
loop_
_entity.id
_entity.type
_entity.pdbx_description
1 polymer ?
#
loop_
_entity_poly.entity_id
_entity_poly.type
_entity_poly.pdbx_seq_one_letter_code
_entity_poly.pdbx_strand_id
1 'polypeptide(L)'
;MSRDLAARLAVGLGPLLLGLLASLVWLAAGGGARVYVLGRLTWIPLLLGAAATAVLAPALLAAHRERRRAEQARRQALEQLAARHRRVLTRLDHELKNPIQGIRVALADEPSDRQRASIDAQSQRLTGLLRDLRRLGEVEETALELAPIDITALVEEAVDAMTELPGAVSRQVTVALPRAPRPLPHLVGDEDLLYLVLANALSNAVKYSEEQDAIEVRGREEDGMILLEIADTGHGIPADELETVWEELSRSRESRGIEGTGLGLPLVRAILERHGGTATLESWHGEGSTLTLRLPVAGPAAEPARTGDEDPRAPR
;
A
#
# COMPACT_ATOMS: atom_id res chain seq x y z
N MET A 1 4.59 26.14 -13.14
CA MET A 1 4.24 27.31 -12.29
C MET A 1 2.86 27.00 -11.70
N SER A 2 2.79 26.59 -10.42
CA SER A 2 1.58 26.02 -9.80
C SER A 2 0.47 27.09 -9.70
N ARG A 3 -0.79 26.67 -9.94
CA ARG A 3 -2.01 27.51 -9.79
C ARG A 3 -2.04 28.26 -8.46
N ASP A 4 -1.45 27.69 -7.41
CA ASP A 4 -1.34 28.31 -6.09
C ASP A 4 -0.41 29.52 -6.03
N LEU A 5 0.68 29.53 -6.80
CA LEU A 5 1.60 30.66 -6.85
C LEU A 5 0.93 31.86 -7.57
N ALA A 6 0.19 31.57 -8.64
CA ALA A 6 -0.57 32.59 -9.37
C ALA A 6 -1.70 33.19 -8.51
N ALA A 7 -2.41 32.36 -7.74
CA ALA A 7 -3.44 32.84 -6.80
C ALA A 7 -2.84 33.68 -5.67
N ARG A 8 -1.70 33.32 -5.12
CA ARG A 8 -0.99 34.07 -4.07
C ARG A 8 -0.46 35.42 -4.58
N LEU A 9 0.05 35.46 -5.80
CA LEU A 9 0.49 36.67 -6.45
C LEU A 9 -0.71 37.58 -6.79
N ALA A 10 -1.85 37.02 -7.21
CA ALA A 10 -3.06 37.78 -7.49
C ALA A 10 -3.66 38.43 -6.23
N VAL A 11 -3.65 37.73 -5.10
CA VAL A 11 -4.14 38.27 -3.82
C VAL A 11 -3.19 39.33 -3.25
N GLY A 12 -1.87 39.14 -3.38
CA GLY A 12 -0.87 40.09 -2.87
C GLY A 12 -0.72 41.35 -3.74
N LEU A 13 -0.79 41.20 -5.07
CA LEU A 13 -0.62 42.28 -6.02
C LEU A 13 -1.95 42.90 -6.49
N GLY A 14 -3.08 42.23 -6.25
CA GLY A 14 -4.42 42.67 -6.66
C GLY A 14 -4.77 44.09 -6.24
N PRO A 15 -4.59 44.48 -4.99
CA PRO A 15 -4.86 45.85 -4.54
C PRO A 15 -3.95 46.88 -5.20
N LEU A 16 -2.69 46.55 -5.47
CA LEU A 16 -1.73 47.40 -6.17
C LEU A 16 -2.11 47.59 -7.64
N LEU A 17 -2.50 46.50 -8.31
CA LEU A 17 -2.96 46.54 -9.71
C LEU A 17 -4.27 47.29 -9.84
N LEU A 18 -5.21 47.13 -8.91
CA LEU A 18 -6.47 47.90 -8.87
C LEU A 18 -6.20 49.38 -8.64
N GLY A 19 -5.30 49.74 -7.75
CA GLY A 19 -4.86 51.09 -7.53
C GLY A 19 -4.21 51.75 -8.75
N LEU A 20 -3.35 50.98 -9.44
CA LEU A 20 -2.70 51.40 -10.67
C LEU A 20 -3.72 51.59 -11.82
N LEU A 21 -4.67 50.68 -11.97
CA LEU A 21 -5.75 50.74 -12.95
C LEU A 21 -6.66 51.95 -12.72
N ALA A 22 -7.06 52.17 -11.45
CA ALA A 22 -7.85 53.33 -11.04
C ALA A 22 -7.11 54.65 -11.34
N SER A 23 -5.78 54.67 -11.09
CA SER A 23 -4.94 55.84 -11.36
C SER A 23 -4.81 56.11 -12.87
N LEU A 24 -4.67 55.08 -13.68
CA LEU A 24 -4.63 55.16 -15.16
C LEU A 24 -5.98 55.61 -15.76
N VAL A 25 -7.09 55.08 -15.25
CA VAL A 25 -8.43 55.51 -15.69
C VAL A 25 -8.68 57.00 -15.34
N TRP A 26 -8.24 57.42 -14.15
CA TRP A 26 -8.32 58.83 -13.71
C TRP A 26 -7.49 59.75 -14.61
N LEU A 27 -6.27 59.31 -14.99
CA LEU A 27 -5.39 60.05 -15.89
C LEU A 27 -6.00 60.17 -17.31
N ALA A 28 -6.58 59.06 -17.83
CA ALA A 28 -7.22 59.00 -19.16
C ALA A 28 -8.53 59.82 -19.24
N ALA A 29 -9.26 59.92 -18.11
CA ALA A 29 -10.49 60.74 -18.02
C ALA A 29 -10.25 62.25 -17.95
N GLY A 30 -9.00 62.73 -18.18
CA GLY A 30 -8.68 64.16 -18.23
C GLY A 30 -8.68 64.82 -16.85
N GLY A 31 -8.64 64.04 -15.78
CA GLY A 31 -8.66 64.54 -14.41
C GLY A 31 -7.33 65.16 -13.96
N GLY A 32 -6.97 66.30 -14.54
CA GLY A 32 -5.86 67.11 -14.06
C GLY A 32 -6.15 67.87 -12.76
N ALA A 33 -7.16 67.44 -12.00
CA ALA A 33 -7.51 68.05 -10.71
C ALA A 33 -6.38 67.73 -9.68
N ARG A 34 -5.64 68.75 -9.30
CA ARG A 34 -4.69 68.70 -8.21
C ARG A 34 -5.46 68.59 -6.91
N VAL A 35 -5.54 67.35 -6.34
CA VAL A 35 -6.07 67.15 -4.98
C VAL A 35 -5.01 67.61 -4.00
N TYR A 36 -5.20 68.77 -3.44
CA TYR A 36 -4.38 69.24 -2.30
C TYR A 36 -4.87 68.49 -1.01
N VAL A 37 -4.16 67.45 -0.66
CA VAL A 37 -4.40 66.81 0.64
C VAL A 37 -3.79 67.70 1.74
N LEU A 38 -4.60 68.54 2.32
CA LEU A 38 -4.29 69.31 3.52
C LEU A 38 -4.35 68.39 4.74
N GLY A 39 -3.54 67.34 4.75
CA GLY A 39 -3.36 66.40 5.88
C GLY A 39 -2.05 66.70 6.60
N ARG A 40 -2.04 66.57 7.92
CA ARG A 40 -0.78 66.58 8.68
C ARG A 40 0.05 65.36 8.25
N LEU A 41 1.30 65.60 7.83
CA LEU A 41 2.25 64.57 7.37
C LEU A 41 2.44 63.42 8.39
N THR A 42 2.02 63.66 9.63
CA THR A 42 2.08 62.71 10.76
C THR A 42 1.24 61.44 10.57
N TRP A 43 0.24 61.42 9.67
CA TRP A 43 -0.63 60.26 9.44
C TRP A 43 -0.07 59.29 8.38
N ILE A 44 0.89 59.71 7.55
CA ILE A 44 1.46 58.89 6.47
C ILE A 44 2.12 57.61 7.00
N PRO A 45 2.95 57.64 8.04
CA PRO A 45 3.54 56.42 8.60
C PRO A 45 2.50 55.45 9.16
N LEU A 46 1.43 55.97 9.76
CA LEU A 46 0.33 55.15 10.29
C LEU A 46 -0.42 54.42 9.16
N LEU A 47 -0.74 55.10 8.07
CA LEU A 47 -1.44 54.53 6.93
C LEU A 47 -0.56 53.51 6.20
N LEU A 48 0.73 53.78 6.04
CA LEU A 48 1.69 52.80 5.47
C LEU A 48 1.84 51.58 6.38
N GLY A 49 1.90 51.74 7.68
CA GLY A 49 1.94 50.65 8.63
C GLY A 49 0.66 49.83 8.62
N ALA A 50 -0.50 50.46 8.55
CA ALA A 50 -1.79 49.76 8.43
C ALA A 50 -1.89 48.98 7.12
N ALA A 51 -1.49 49.58 5.99
CA ALA A 51 -1.49 48.92 4.69
C ALA A 51 -0.51 47.72 4.69
N ALA A 52 0.70 47.89 5.20
CA ALA A 52 1.67 46.78 5.34
C ALA A 52 1.11 45.67 6.23
N THR A 53 0.48 45.97 7.34
CA THR A 53 -0.13 44.98 8.22
C THR A 53 -1.31 44.27 7.55
N ALA A 54 -2.13 44.96 6.79
CA ALA A 54 -3.26 44.37 6.08
C ALA A 54 -2.81 43.39 5.00
N VAL A 55 -1.63 43.54 4.42
CA VAL A 55 -1.06 42.61 3.42
C VAL A 55 -0.25 41.49 4.09
N LEU A 56 0.59 41.79 5.06
CA LEU A 56 1.50 40.85 5.69
C LEU A 56 0.81 39.92 6.68
N ALA A 57 -0.14 40.41 7.47
CA ALA A 57 -0.80 39.61 8.49
C ALA A 57 -1.57 38.41 7.92
N PRO A 58 -2.41 38.53 6.87
CA PRO A 58 -3.08 37.38 6.28
C PRO A 58 -2.09 36.40 5.64
N ALA A 59 -1.00 36.87 5.04
CA ALA A 59 0.03 36.01 4.46
C ALA A 59 0.78 35.19 5.54
N LEU A 60 1.13 35.83 6.66
CA LEU A 60 1.76 35.16 7.81
C LEU A 60 0.80 34.16 8.47
N LEU A 61 -0.49 34.54 8.64
CA LEU A 61 -1.50 33.64 9.17
C LEU A 61 -1.75 32.43 8.26
N ALA A 62 -1.77 32.64 6.94
CA ALA A 62 -1.91 31.54 5.99
C ALA A 62 -0.72 30.58 6.06
N ALA A 63 0.50 31.10 6.06
CA ALA A 63 1.73 30.30 6.19
C ALA A 63 1.75 29.54 7.54
N HIS A 64 1.31 30.17 8.62
CA HIS A 64 1.25 29.52 9.92
C HIS A 64 0.18 28.41 9.97
N ARG A 65 -0.97 28.62 9.33
CA ARG A 65 -2.02 27.59 9.21
C ARG A 65 -1.55 26.41 8.37
N GLU A 66 -0.82 26.65 7.26
CA GLU A 66 -0.25 25.57 6.44
C GLU A 66 0.77 24.74 7.23
N ARG A 67 1.67 25.37 7.96
CA ARG A 67 2.64 24.66 8.83
C ARG A 67 1.94 23.82 9.90
N ARG A 68 0.95 24.37 10.59
CA ARG A 68 0.17 23.62 11.58
C ARG A 68 -0.57 22.42 10.97
N ARG A 69 -1.15 22.58 9.77
CA ARG A 69 -1.81 21.47 9.04
C ARG A 69 -0.80 20.37 8.67
N ALA A 70 0.37 20.76 8.20
CA ALA A 70 1.44 19.81 7.87
C ALA A 70 1.94 19.06 9.11
N GLU A 71 2.13 19.77 10.23
CA GLU A 71 2.52 19.16 11.52
C GLU A 71 1.44 18.22 12.06
N GLN A 72 0.18 18.61 11.97
CA GLN A 72 -0.95 17.77 12.39
C GLN A 72 -1.06 16.52 11.52
N ALA A 73 -0.97 16.64 10.20
CA ALA A 73 -0.97 15.50 9.29
C ALA A 73 0.19 14.54 9.58
N ARG A 74 1.40 15.09 9.84
CA ARG A 74 2.56 14.27 10.22
C ARG A 74 2.35 13.55 11.55
N ARG A 75 1.81 14.21 12.57
CA ARG A 75 1.50 13.58 13.87
C ARG A 75 0.46 12.48 13.70
N GLN A 76 -0.62 12.74 12.96
CA GLN A 76 -1.66 11.74 12.68
C GLN A 76 -1.08 10.52 11.95
N ALA A 77 -0.21 10.72 10.95
CA ALA A 77 0.46 9.62 10.25
C ALA A 77 1.34 8.79 11.20
N LEU A 78 2.11 9.43 12.09
CA LEU A 78 2.92 8.74 13.10
C LEU A 78 2.08 7.98 14.13
N GLU A 79 0.95 8.57 14.56
CA GLU A 79 0.02 7.93 15.49
C GLU A 79 -0.66 6.71 14.85
N GLN A 80 -1.06 6.82 13.58
CA GLN A 80 -1.63 5.71 12.80
C GLN A 80 -0.61 4.57 12.63
N LEU A 81 0.64 4.90 12.29
CA LEU A 81 1.73 3.92 12.19
C LEU A 81 1.97 3.21 13.53
N ALA A 82 2.07 3.97 14.63
CA ALA A 82 2.24 3.42 15.97
C ALA A 82 1.04 2.58 16.43
N ALA A 83 -0.18 2.94 16.03
CA ALA A 83 -1.39 2.18 16.32
C ALA A 83 -1.42 0.87 15.50
N ARG A 84 -1.02 0.90 14.22
CA ARG A 84 -0.87 -0.30 13.39
C ARG A 84 0.15 -1.25 14.01
N HIS A 85 1.33 -0.76 14.32
CA HIS A 85 2.39 -1.57 14.93
C HIS A 85 1.96 -2.21 16.27
N ARG A 86 1.26 -1.47 17.15
CA ARG A 86 0.72 -2.04 18.38
C ARG A 86 -0.31 -3.14 18.14
N ARG A 87 -1.18 -2.99 17.14
CA ARG A 87 -2.16 -4.03 16.78
C ARG A 87 -1.47 -5.31 16.33
N VAL A 88 -0.45 -5.19 15.49
CA VAL A 88 0.36 -6.33 15.02
C VAL A 88 1.02 -7.05 16.20
N LEU A 89 1.68 -6.30 17.09
CA LEU A 89 2.33 -6.90 18.29
C LEU A 89 1.32 -7.60 19.22
N THR A 90 0.13 -7.03 19.38
CA THR A 90 -0.92 -7.66 20.22
C THR A 90 -1.44 -8.95 19.57
N ARG A 91 -1.68 -8.95 18.27
CA ARG A 91 -2.10 -10.15 17.53
C ARG A 91 -1.00 -11.21 17.55
N LEU A 92 0.25 -10.82 17.36
CA LEU A 92 1.41 -11.72 17.42
C LEU A 92 1.51 -12.39 18.79
N ASP A 93 1.34 -11.63 19.88
CA ASP A 93 1.35 -12.19 21.25
C ASP A 93 0.26 -13.28 21.42
N HIS A 94 -0.93 -13.04 20.87
CA HIS A 94 -2.02 -14.03 20.89
C HIS A 94 -1.71 -15.26 20.01
N GLU A 95 -1.23 -15.05 18.78
CA GLU A 95 -0.91 -16.13 17.84
C GLU A 95 0.28 -16.97 18.28
N LEU A 96 1.20 -16.44 19.09
CA LEU A 96 2.29 -17.18 19.71
C LEU A 96 1.84 -17.91 20.98
N LYS A 97 1.02 -17.29 21.81
CA LYS A 97 0.54 -17.90 23.09
C LYS A 97 -0.28 -19.15 22.85
N ASN A 98 -1.13 -19.15 21.82
CA ASN A 98 -2.03 -20.27 21.54
C ASN A 98 -1.27 -21.60 21.30
N PRO A 99 -0.34 -21.70 20.33
CA PRO A 99 0.41 -22.94 20.11
C PRO A 99 1.33 -23.29 21.28
N ILE A 100 1.93 -22.31 21.97
CA ILE A 100 2.76 -22.55 23.15
C ILE A 100 1.92 -23.18 24.28
N GLN A 101 0.69 -22.69 24.48
CA GLN A 101 -0.22 -23.28 25.46
C GLN A 101 -0.63 -24.70 25.07
N GLY A 102 -0.93 -24.94 23.78
CA GLY A 102 -1.22 -26.28 23.27
C GLY A 102 -0.09 -27.26 23.50
N ILE A 103 1.15 -26.86 23.22
CA ILE A 103 2.36 -27.68 23.52
C ILE A 103 2.49 -27.95 25.01
N ARG A 104 2.33 -26.93 25.87
CA ARG A 104 2.44 -27.09 27.33
C ARG A 104 1.40 -28.05 27.90
N VAL A 105 0.16 -27.96 27.40
CA VAL A 105 -0.92 -28.89 27.85
C VAL A 105 -0.62 -30.31 27.38
N ALA A 106 -0.11 -30.50 26.17
CA ALA A 106 0.24 -31.82 25.66
C ALA A 106 1.46 -32.46 26.38
N LEU A 107 2.31 -31.65 26.99
CA LEU A 107 3.50 -32.08 27.76
C LEU A 107 3.23 -32.23 29.27
N ALA A 108 2.01 -31.97 29.75
CA ALA A 108 1.70 -32.02 31.19
C ALA A 108 1.76 -33.45 31.78
N ASP A 109 1.54 -34.47 30.94
CA ASP A 109 1.69 -35.90 31.25
C ASP A 109 2.57 -36.57 30.19
N GLU A 110 2.89 -37.88 30.36
CA GLU A 110 3.57 -38.63 29.28
C GLU A 110 2.76 -38.57 27.97
N PRO A 111 3.29 -37.93 26.92
CA PRO A 111 2.47 -37.64 25.74
C PRO A 111 2.15 -38.92 24.95
N SER A 112 0.86 -39.17 24.76
CA SER A 112 0.35 -40.16 23.84
C SER A 112 0.74 -39.81 22.38
N ASP A 113 0.65 -40.77 21.47
CA ASP A 113 0.98 -40.52 20.06
C ASP A 113 0.13 -39.37 19.46
N ARG A 114 -1.14 -39.22 19.86
CA ARG A 114 -2.02 -38.13 19.47
C ARG A 114 -1.54 -36.77 20.00
N GLN A 115 -1.00 -36.76 21.23
CA GLN A 115 -0.42 -35.52 21.79
C GLN A 115 0.90 -35.16 21.12
N ARG A 116 1.73 -36.14 20.76
CA ARG A 116 2.97 -35.91 19.97
C ARG A 116 2.64 -35.31 18.60
N ALA A 117 1.67 -35.86 17.89
CA ALA A 117 1.21 -35.28 16.60
C ALA A 117 0.68 -33.84 16.77
N SER A 118 -0.01 -33.56 17.90
CA SER A 118 -0.45 -32.18 18.20
C SER A 118 0.71 -31.24 18.48
N ILE A 119 1.76 -31.70 19.19
CA ILE A 119 2.98 -30.92 19.46
C ILE A 119 3.69 -30.59 18.15
N ASP A 120 3.83 -31.58 17.25
CA ASP A 120 4.46 -31.37 15.94
C ASP A 120 3.69 -30.36 15.08
N ALA A 121 2.36 -30.47 15.03
CA ALA A 121 1.51 -29.50 14.30
C ALA A 121 1.65 -28.08 14.86
N GLN A 122 1.65 -27.91 16.20
CA GLN A 122 1.84 -26.58 16.80
C GLN A 122 3.25 -26.04 16.58
N SER A 123 4.27 -26.88 16.57
CA SER A 123 5.66 -26.50 16.27
C SER A 123 5.83 -26.07 14.82
N GLN A 124 5.24 -26.80 13.89
CA GLN A 124 5.21 -26.43 12.46
C GLN A 124 4.51 -25.10 12.24
N ARG A 125 3.37 -24.87 12.92
CA ARG A 125 2.65 -23.59 12.85
C ARG A 125 3.51 -22.43 13.34
N LEU A 126 4.23 -22.57 14.48
CA LEU A 126 5.15 -21.55 14.98
C LEU A 126 6.29 -21.27 14.00
N THR A 127 6.88 -22.32 13.44
CA THR A 127 7.94 -22.19 12.43
C THR A 127 7.45 -21.47 11.18
N GLY A 128 6.24 -21.79 10.70
CA GLY A 128 5.61 -21.11 9.57
C GLY A 128 5.39 -19.62 9.84
N LEU A 129 4.85 -19.29 11.02
CA LEU A 129 4.59 -17.91 11.44
C LEU A 129 5.88 -17.07 11.52
N LEU A 130 6.95 -17.62 12.10
CA LEU A 130 8.25 -16.95 12.17
C LEU A 130 8.87 -16.75 10.79
N ARG A 131 8.73 -17.72 9.90
CA ARG A 131 9.20 -17.63 8.50
C ARG A 131 8.47 -16.53 7.74
N ASP A 132 7.14 -16.47 7.85
CA ASP A 132 6.33 -15.49 7.14
C ASP A 132 6.57 -14.07 7.66
N LEU A 133 6.72 -13.90 8.99
CA LEU A 133 7.10 -12.62 9.58
C LEU A 133 8.48 -12.14 9.11
N ARG A 134 9.45 -13.05 9.05
CA ARG A 134 10.79 -12.71 8.57
C ARG A 134 10.75 -12.29 7.11
N ARG A 135 10.03 -13.03 6.26
CA ARG A 135 9.86 -12.68 4.85
C ARG A 135 9.20 -11.31 4.67
N LEU A 136 8.18 -11.00 5.48
CA LEU A 136 7.54 -9.69 5.42
C LEU A 136 8.52 -8.56 5.75
N GLY A 137 9.37 -8.73 6.77
CA GLY A 137 10.42 -7.78 7.10
C GLY A 137 11.49 -7.66 6.00
N GLU A 138 11.94 -8.78 5.45
CA GLU A 138 12.92 -8.81 4.35
C GLU A 138 12.39 -8.11 3.09
N VAL A 139 11.11 -8.31 2.76
CA VAL A 139 10.45 -7.62 1.64
C VAL A 139 10.47 -6.11 1.80
N GLU A 140 10.34 -5.57 3.02
CA GLU A 140 10.34 -4.12 3.25
C GLU A 140 11.77 -3.50 3.15
N GLU A 141 12.81 -4.26 3.49
CA GLU A 141 14.17 -3.74 3.67
C GLU A 141 15.11 -4.01 2.49
N THR A 142 14.93 -5.12 1.77
CA THR A 142 15.86 -5.57 0.71
C THR A 142 15.57 -4.85 -0.61
N ALA A 143 16.60 -4.46 -1.36
CA ALA A 143 16.45 -3.91 -2.70
C ALA A 143 15.89 -4.99 -3.65
N LEU A 144 15.02 -4.59 -4.61
CA LEU A 144 14.48 -5.52 -5.62
C LEU A 144 15.59 -5.91 -6.62
N GLU A 145 15.67 -7.18 -6.96
CA GLU A 145 16.51 -7.70 -8.04
C GLU A 145 15.72 -7.70 -9.35
N LEU A 146 15.63 -6.53 -9.99
CA LEU A 146 14.80 -6.32 -11.16
C LEU A 146 15.40 -6.97 -12.42
N ALA A 147 14.64 -7.90 -13.02
CA ALA A 147 14.97 -8.56 -14.29
C ALA A 147 13.73 -8.69 -15.17
N PRO A 148 13.88 -8.88 -16.51
CA PRO A 148 12.78 -9.27 -17.37
C PRO A 148 12.26 -10.66 -17.02
N ILE A 149 10.98 -10.81 -16.73
CA ILE A 149 10.33 -12.05 -16.28
C ILE A 149 9.29 -12.49 -17.31
N ASP A 150 9.31 -13.77 -17.68
CA ASP A 150 8.21 -14.42 -18.37
C ASP A 150 7.14 -14.82 -17.37
N ILE A 151 6.15 -13.97 -17.21
CA ILE A 151 5.08 -14.18 -16.24
C ILE A 151 4.24 -15.41 -16.55
N THR A 152 4.17 -15.85 -17.82
CA THR A 152 3.46 -17.07 -18.21
C THR A 152 4.17 -18.29 -17.66
N ALA A 153 5.48 -18.36 -17.85
CA ALA A 153 6.31 -19.46 -17.32
C ALA A 153 6.26 -19.48 -15.78
N LEU A 154 6.34 -18.32 -15.15
CA LEU A 154 6.30 -18.19 -13.67
C LEU A 154 4.96 -18.67 -13.10
N VAL A 155 3.83 -18.35 -13.75
CA VAL A 155 2.50 -18.84 -13.35
C VAL A 155 2.40 -20.35 -13.53
N GLU A 156 2.88 -20.89 -14.67
CA GLU A 156 2.87 -22.34 -14.94
C GLU A 156 3.71 -23.09 -13.89
N GLU A 157 4.89 -22.59 -13.55
CA GLU A 157 5.76 -23.15 -12.50
C GLU A 157 5.06 -23.16 -11.12
N ALA A 158 4.45 -22.03 -10.75
CA ALA A 158 3.75 -21.93 -9.47
C ALA A 158 2.54 -22.87 -9.38
N VAL A 159 1.80 -23.06 -10.48
CA VAL A 159 0.68 -23.99 -10.57
C VAL A 159 1.17 -25.44 -10.50
N ASP A 160 2.24 -25.80 -11.20
CA ASP A 160 2.83 -27.13 -11.15
C ASP A 160 3.29 -27.48 -9.74
N ALA A 161 4.03 -26.59 -9.09
CA ALA A 161 4.48 -26.76 -7.70
C ALA A 161 3.30 -26.91 -6.71
N MET A 162 2.20 -26.18 -6.95
CA MET A 162 0.99 -26.30 -6.13
C MET A 162 0.32 -27.67 -6.29
N THR A 163 0.25 -28.21 -7.51
CA THR A 163 -0.40 -29.51 -7.77
C THR A 163 0.32 -30.68 -7.11
N GLU A 164 1.58 -30.52 -6.74
CA GLU A 164 2.37 -31.50 -5.99
C GLU A 164 2.05 -31.50 -4.47
N LEU A 165 1.35 -30.48 -3.98
CA LEU A 165 1.02 -30.37 -2.54
C LEU A 165 -0.03 -31.43 -2.15
N PRO A 166 0.08 -31.99 -0.92
CA PRO A 166 -0.94 -32.89 -0.37
C PRO A 166 -2.32 -32.18 -0.33
N GLY A 167 -3.33 -32.80 -0.96
CA GLY A 167 -4.69 -32.26 -1.03
C GLY A 167 -4.98 -31.42 -2.28
N ALA A 168 -3.99 -31.05 -3.08
CA ALA A 168 -4.19 -30.34 -4.35
C ALA A 168 -4.51 -31.31 -5.53
N VAL A 169 -4.09 -32.56 -5.42
CA VAL A 169 -4.11 -33.58 -6.49
C VAL A 169 -5.51 -33.87 -7.06
N SER A 170 -6.57 -33.61 -6.29
CA SER A 170 -7.97 -33.89 -6.71
C SER A 170 -8.72 -32.66 -7.22
N ARG A 171 -8.11 -31.45 -7.19
CA ARG A 171 -8.78 -30.22 -7.61
C ARG A 171 -8.63 -29.95 -9.10
N GLN A 172 -9.67 -29.39 -9.71
CA GLN A 172 -9.62 -28.95 -11.10
C GLN A 172 -8.97 -27.57 -11.16
N VAL A 173 -7.68 -27.52 -11.55
CA VAL A 173 -6.96 -26.27 -11.79
C VAL A 173 -6.93 -25.98 -13.28
N THR A 174 -7.39 -24.79 -13.67
CA THR A 174 -7.40 -24.34 -15.06
C THR A 174 -6.54 -23.10 -15.21
N VAL A 175 -5.63 -23.09 -16.17
CA VAL A 175 -4.78 -21.94 -16.53
C VAL A 175 -5.21 -21.40 -17.88
N ALA A 176 -5.78 -20.20 -17.90
CA ALA A 176 -6.30 -19.51 -19.07
C ALA A 176 -5.48 -18.24 -19.35
N LEU A 177 -4.23 -18.43 -19.80
CA LEU A 177 -3.34 -17.35 -20.18
C LEU A 177 -3.33 -17.18 -21.71
N PRO A 178 -3.25 -15.94 -22.22
CA PRO A 178 -3.12 -15.67 -23.64
C PRO A 178 -1.86 -16.30 -24.20
N ARG A 179 -2.02 -17.03 -25.32
CA ARG A 179 -0.91 -17.61 -26.09
C ARG A 179 -0.83 -16.93 -27.46
N ALA A 180 -0.50 -17.63 -28.53
CA ALA A 180 -0.49 -17.07 -29.86
C ALA A 180 -1.86 -16.49 -30.27
N PRO A 181 -1.95 -15.33 -31.01
CA PRO A 181 -0.83 -14.57 -31.55
C PRO A 181 -0.26 -13.48 -30.62
N ARG A 182 -0.84 -13.25 -29.45
CA ARG A 182 -0.43 -12.21 -28.50
C ARG A 182 -0.30 -12.81 -27.10
N PRO A 183 0.87 -13.40 -26.75
CA PRO A 183 1.13 -13.83 -25.39
C PRO A 183 1.23 -12.61 -24.46
N LEU A 184 1.21 -12.85 -23.14
CA LEU A 184 1.53 -11.82 -22.16
C LEU A 184 2.94 -11.28 -22.40
N PRO A 185 3.18 -9.97 -22.28
CA PRO A 185 4.52 -9.40 -22.37
C PRO A 185 5.36 -9.82 -21.15
N HIS A 186 6.69 -9.84 -21.33
CA HIS A 186 7.60 -9.93 -20.20
C HIS A 186 7.44 -8.66 -19.34
N LEU A 187 7.39 -8.81 -18.02
CA LEU A 187 7.41 -7.69 -17.10
C LEU A 187 8.79 -7.52 -16.46
N VAL A 188 9.10 -6.33 -15.96
CA VAL A 188 10.31 -6.07 -15.19
C VAL A 188 9.98 -6.19 -13.70
N GLY A 189 10.64 -7.11 -13.01
CA GLY A 189 10.36 -7.38 -11.59
C GLY A 189 11.42 -8.27 -10.94
N ASP A 190 11.17 -8.61 -9.68
CA ASP A 190 11.94 -9.57 -8.90
C ASP A 190 11.22 -10.93 -8.96
N GLU A 191 11.84 -11.89 -9.64
CA GLU A 191 11.23 -13.19 -9.96
C GLU A 191 10.89 -13.99 -8.71
N ASP A 192 11.78 -14.03 -7.72
CA ASP A 192 11.59 -14.78 -6.47
C ASP A 192 10.42 -14.21 -5.66
N LEU A 193 10.32 -12.89 -5.60
CA LEU A 193 9.22 -12.23 -4.90
C LEU A 193 7.89 -12.40 -5.63
N LEU A 194 7.87 -12.33 -6.95
CA LEU A 194 6.66 -12.56 -7.74
C LEU A 194 6.21 -14.02 -7.71
N TYR A 195 7.16 -14.97 -7.71
CA TYR A 195 6.85 -16.37 -7.44
C TYR A 195 6.18 -16.55 -6.07
N LEU A 196 6.71 -15.88 -5.04
CA LEU A 196 6.14 -15.92 -3.69
C LEU A 196 4.72 -15.35 -3.63
N VAL A 197 4.40 -14.31 -4.42
CA VAL A 197 3.03 -13.79 -4.59
C VAL A 197 2.11 -14.88 -5.15
N LEU A 198 2.49 -15.52 -6.25
CA LEU A 198 1.71 -16.56 -6.90
C LEU A 198 1.53 -17.77 -5.99
N ALA A 199 2.59 -18.22 -5.33
CA ALA A 199 2.54 -19.33 -4.38
C ALA A 199 1.59 -19.07 -3.21
N ASN A 200 1.58 -17.85 -2.64
CA ASN A 200 0.65 -17.48 -1.58
C ASN A 200 -0.80 -17.41 -2.09
N ALA A 201 -1.04 -16.82 -3.26
CA ALA A 201 -2.37 -16.72 -3.86
C ALA A 201 -2.97 -18.10 -4.15
N LEU A 202 -2.20 -18.96 -4.82
CA LEU A 202 -2.61 -20.34 -5.15
C LEU A 202 -2.80 -21.20 -3.89
N SER A 203 -1.88 -21.10 -2.92
CA SER A 203 -2.03 -21.79 -1.64
C SER A 203 -3.29 -21.38 -0.89
N ASN A 204 -3.69 -20.10 -0.96
CA ASN A 204 -4.96 -19.66 -0.38
C ASN A 204 -6.14 -20.26 -1.13
N ALA A 205 -6.17 -20.23 -2.47
CA ALA A 205 -7.21 -20.84 -3.26
C ALA A 205 -7.40 -22.33 -2.93
N VAL A 206 -6.29 -23.08 -2.77
CA VAL A 206 -6.34 -24.50 -2.34
C VAL A 206 -6.85 -24.66 -0.92
N LYS A 207 -6.40 -23.85 0.02
CA LYS A 207 -6.76 -23.98 1.44
C LYS A 207 -8.24 -23.69 1.73
N TYR A 208 -8.81 -22.76 0.99
CA TYR A 208 -10.17 -22.27 1.22
C TYR A 208 -11.21 -22.85 0.23
N SER A 209 -10.83 -23.85 -0.56
CA SER A 209 -11.71 -24.63 -1.44
C SER A 209 -11.72 -26.10 -1.05
N GLU A 210 -12.79 -26.82 -1.42
CA GLU A 210 -12.95 -28.27 -1.26
C GLU A 210 -12.45 -29.03 -2.49
N GLU A 211 -12.43 -30.38 -2.45
CA GLU A 211 -11.87 -31.21 -3.53
C GLU A 211 -12.62 -31.08 -4.87
N GLN A 212 -13.92 -30.79 -4.83
CA GLN A 212 -14.76 -30.60 -6.02
C GLN A 212 -14.75 -29.16 -6.55
N ASP A 213 -14.15 -28.24 -5.84
CA ASP A 213 -14.09 -26.85 -6.22
C ASP A 213 -13.09 -26.61 -7.35
N ALA A 214 -13.38 -25.62 -8.18
CA ALA A 214 -12.52 -25.22 -9.28
C ALA A 214 -11.58 -24.07 -8.84
N ILE A 215 -10.35 -24.11 -9.32
CA ILE A 215 -9.40 -22.99 -9.23
C ILE A 215 -9.05 -22.59 -10.66
N GLU A 216 -9.22 -21.32 -10.97
CA GLU A 216 -8.91 -20.80 -12.31
C GLU A 216 -7.92 -19.64 -12.21
N VAL A 217 -6.84 -19.73 -13.01
CA VAL A 217 -5.86 -18.65 -13.18
C VAL A 217 -6.06 -18.04 -14.57
N ARG A 218 -6.44 -16.77 -14.61
CA ARG A 218 -6.60 -16.01 -15.85
C ARG A 218 -5.57 -14.88 -15.92
N GLY A 219 -5.16 -14.56 -17.13
CA GLY A 219 -4.24 -13.44 -17.35
C GLY A 219 -4.63 -12.61 -18.56
N ARG A 220 -4.43 -11.31 -18.48
CA ARG A 220 -4.56 -10.37 -19.61
C ARG A 220 -3.62 -9.19 -19.45
N GLU A 221 -3.31 -8.57 -20.56
CA GLU A 221 -2.61 -7.27 -20.59
C GLU A 221 -3.63 -6.18 -20.92
N GLU A 222 -3.61 -5.09 -20.16
CA GLU A 222 -4.50 -3.94 -20.33
C GLU A 222 -3.75 -2.66 -19.93
N ASP A 223 -3.62 -1.71 -20.85
CA ASP A 223 -3.00 -0.39 -20.61
C ASP A 223 -1.57 -0.45 -20.02
N GLY A 224 -0.75 -1.42 -20.46
CA GLY A 224 0.62 -1.59 -19.97
C GLY A 224 0.70 -2.23 -18.58
N MET A 225 -0.40 -2.80 -18.11
CA MET A 225 -0.49 -3.59 -16.88
C MET A 225 -0.79 -5.05 -17.20
N ILE A 226 -0.12 -5.97 -16.55
CA ILE A 226 -0.53 -7.37 -16.51
C ILE A 226 -1.53 -7.53 -15.37
N LEU A 227 -2.69 -8.10 -15.70
CA LEU A 227 -3.70 -8.50 -14.74
C LEU A 227 -3.70 -10.02 -14.66
N LEU A 228 -3.49 -10.55 -13.45
CA LEU A 228 -3.65 -11.98 -13.14
C LEU A 228 -4.80 -12.10 -12.16
N GLU A 229 -5.76 -12.95 -12.47
CA GLU A 229 -6.90 -13.28 -11.63
C GLU A 229 -6.76 -14.72 -11.19
N ILE A 230 -6.73 -14.96 -9.89
CA ILE A 230 -6.79 -16.28 -9.27
C ILE A 230 -8.16 -16.41 -8.62
N ALA A 231 -9.03 -17.22 -9.22
CA ALA A 231 -10.41 -17.43 -8.77
C ALA A 231 -10.57 -18.83 -8.19
N ASP A 232 -11.28 -18.94 -7.08
CA ASP A 232 -11.72 -20.20 -6.49
C ASP A 232 -13.24 -20.19 -6.29
N THR A 233 -13.86 -21.37 -6.28
CA THR A 233 -15.29 -21.56 -5.97
C THR A 233 -15.48 -22.10 -4.54
N GLY A 234 -14.55 -21.78 -3.64
CA GLY A 234 -14.54 -22.27 -2.26
C GLY A 234 -15.49 -21.53 -1.31
N HIS A 235 -15.16 -21.49 -0.04
CA HIS A 235 -16.03 -20.95 1.02
C HIS A 235 -16.36 -19.46 0.89
N GLY A 236 -15.51 -18.68 0.19
CA GLY A 236 -15.63 -17.23 0.12
C GLY A 236 -15.40 -16.54 1.47
N ILE A 237 -15.55 -15.23 1.47
CA ILE A 237 -15.31 -14.37 2.64
C ILE A 237 -16.53 -13.48 2.87
N PRO A 238 -17.02 -13.37 4.12
CA PRO A 238 -18.09 -12.44 4.46
C PRO A 238 -17.72 -10.98 4.17
N ALA A 239 -18.66 -10.18 3.68
CA ALA A 239 -18.41 -8.80 3.25
C ALA A 239 -17.83 -7.90 4.36
N ASP A 240 -18.20 -8.14 5.63
CA ASP A 240 -17.70 -7.41 6.79
C ASP A 240 -16.25 -7.75 7.16
N GLU A 241 -15.67 -8.79 6.54
CA GLU A 241 -14.29 -9.23 6.77
C GLU A 241 -13.33 -8.90 5.61
N LEU A 242 -13.82 -8.51 4.43
CA LEU A 242 -13.01 -8.25 3.24
C LEU A 242 -11.92 -7.18 3.43
N GLU A 243 -12.16 -6.18 4.25
CA GLU A 243 -11.14 -5.18 4.58
C GLU A 243 -10.11 -5.72 5.56
N THR A 244 -10.54 -6.56 6.50
CA THR A 244 -9.70 -7.04 7.60
C THR A 244 -8.77 -8.17 7.20
N VAL A 245 -9.07 -8.96 6.16
CA VAL A 245 -8.19 -10.05 5.68
C VAL A 245 -6.85 -9.54 5.10
N TRP A 246 -6.76 -8.26 4.81
CA TRP A 246 -5.52 -7.60 4.41
C TRP A 246 -4.66 -7.13 5.57
N GLU A 247 -5.16 -7.21 6.80
CA GLU A 247 -4.38 -6.85 7.98
C GLU A 247 -3.51 -8.03 8.44
N GLU A 248 -2.31 -7.74 8.87
CA GLU A 248 -1.35 -8.74 9.35
C GLU A 248 -1.93 -9.58 10.50
N LEU A 249 -1.72 -10.91 10.42
CA LEU A 249 -2.23 -11.89 11.40
C LEU A 249 -3.78 -11.89 11.51
N SER A 250 -4.47 -11.34 10.52
CA SER A 250 -5.91 -11.39 10.45
C SER A 250 -6.38 -12.68 9.77
N ARG A 251 -7.48 -13.25 10.25
CA ARG A 251 -8.11 -14.45 9.69
C ARG A 251 -9.61 -14.31 9.73
N SER A 252 -10.27 -14.76 8.66
CA SER A 252 -11.72 -14.86 8.62
C SER A 252 -12.23 -15.82 9.70
N ARG A 253 -13.43 -15.58 10.20
CA ARG A 253 -14.12 -16.48 11.15
C ARG A 253 -14.31 -17.89 10.57
N GLU A 254 -14.56 -17.97 9.28
CA GLU A 254 -14.71 -19.20 8.50
C GLU A 254 -13.38 -20.00 8.41
N SER A 255 -12.25 -19.32 8.47
CA SER A 255 -10.92 -19.96 8.43
C SER A 255 -10.50 -20.62 9.75
N ARG A 256 -11.40 -20.64 10.77
CA ARG A 256 -11.12 -21.33 12.04
C ARG A 256 -11.06 -22.84 11.82
N GLY A 257 -9.89 -23.42 12.03
CA GLY A 257 -9.62 -24.84 11.78
C GLY A 257 -8.82 -25.11 10.51
N ILE A 258 -8.76 -24.17 9.57
CA ILE A 258 -7.87 -24.26 8.41
C ILE A 258 -6.49 -23.74 8.81
N GLU A 259 -5.43 -24.44 8.44
CA GLU A 259 -4.06 -24.08 8.80
C GLU A 259 -3.59 -22.82 8.05
N GLY A 260 -3.04 -21.83 8.78
CA GLY A 260 -2.54 -20.58 8.17
C GLY A 260 -2.12 -19.55 9.19
N THR A 261 -1.20 -18.66 8.78
CA THR A 261 -0.59 -17.61 9.63
C THR A 261 -1.34 -16.27 9.57
N GLY A 262 -2.16 -16.05 8.56
CA GLY A 262 -2.81 -14.74 8.30
C GLY A 262 -1.84 -13.69 7.76
N LEU A 263 -0.69 -14.10 7.23
CA LEU A 263 0.33 -13.21 6.65
C LEU A 263 0.40 -13.28 5.12
N GLY A 264 -0.25 -14.27 4.48
CA GLY A 264 -0.14 -14.47 3.03
C GLY A 264 -0.66 -13.28 2.21
N LEU A 265 -1.88 -12.79 2.45
CA LEU A 265 -2.43 -11.62 1.74
C LEU A 265 -1.69 -10.31 2.04
N PRO A 266 -1.33 -9.99 3.30
CA PRO A 266 -0.42 -8.88 3.60
C PRO A 266 0.90 -8.94 2.82
N LEU A 267 1.53 -10.10 2.72
CA LEU A 267 2.77 -10.31 1.98
C LEU A 267 2.57 -10.10 0.47
N VAL A 268 1.50 -10.63 -0.10
CA VAL A 268 1.11 -10.38 -1.51
C VAL A 268 0.98 -8.89 -1.76
N ARG A 269 0.26 -8.15 -0.91
CA ARG A 269 0.11 -6.70 -1.04
C ARG A 269 1.45 -5.97 -0.97
N ALA A 270 2.28 -6.28 0.03
CA ALA A 270 3.57 -5.63 0.24
C ALA A 270 4.51 -5.81 -0.97
N ILE A 271 4.58 -7.03 -1.52
CA ILE A 271 5.39 -7.32 -2.70
C ILE A 271 4.87 -6.56 -3.94
N LEU A 272 3.55 -6.58 -4.18
CA LEU A 272 2.97 -5.90 -5.33
C LEU A 272 3.16 -4.37 -5.24
N GLU A 273 2.95 -3.76 -4.07
CA GLU A 273 3.18 -2.33 -3.85
C GLU A 273 4.62 -1.93 -4.17
N ARG A 274 5.60 -2.77 -3.83
CA ARG A 274 7.01 -2.55 -4.18
C ARG A 274 7.28 -2.65 -5.68
N HIS A 275 6.52 -3.48 -6.39
CA HIS A 275 6.57 -3.59 -7.85
C HIS A 275 5.74 -2.49 -8.57
N GLY A 276 5.17 -1.52 -7.83
CA GLY A 276 4.28 -0.50 -8.38
C GLY A 276 2.92 -1.04 -8.80
N GLY A 277 2.58 -2.24 -8.35
CA GLY A 277 1.33 -2.93 -8.60
C GLY A 277 0.30 -2.80 -7.48
N THR A 278 -0.82 -3.50 -7.63
CA THR A 278 -1.89 -3.56 -6.63
C THR A 278 -2.52 -4.95 -6.57
N ALA A 279 -3.07 -5.31 -5.40
CA ALA A 279 -3.90 -6.48 -5.22
C ALA A 279 -5.30 -6.08 -4.78
N THR A 280 -6.32 -6.69 -5.35
CA THR A 280 -7.72 -6.55 -4.94
C THR A 280 -8.36 -7.92 -4.77
N LEU A 281 -9.30 -8.03 -3.84
CA LEU A 281 -9.99 -9.28 -3.53
C LEU A 281 -11.49 -9.03 -3.58
N GLU A 282 -12.16 -9.77 -4.43
CA GLU A 282 -13.63 -9.86 -4.50
C GLU A 282 -14.04 -11.24 -4.00
N SER A 283 -15.04 -11.31 -3.13
CA SER A 283 -15.47 -12.57 -2.58
C SER A 283 -16.94 -12.51 -2.12
N TRP A 284 -17.61 -13.62 -2.29
CA TRP A 284 -18.98 -13.84 -1.81
C TRP A 284 -19.00 -15.11 -0.96
N HIS A 285 -19.50 -14.96 0.25
CA HIS A 285 -19.60 -16.09 1.17
C HIS A 285 -20.43 -17.24 0.59
N GLY A 286 -19.85 -18.43 0.51
CA GLY A 286 -20.44 -19.63 -0.09
C GLY A 286 -20.33 -19.71 -1.62
N GLU A 287 -19.72 -18.73 -2.30
CA GLU A 287 -19.61 -18.73 -3.77
C GLU A 287 -18.15 -18.74 -4.24
N GLY A 288 -17.19 -18.34 -3.37
CA GLY A 288 -15.77 -18.32 -3.66
C GLY A 288 -15.15 -16.93 -3.65
N SER A 289 -13.90 -16.85 -4.11
CA SER A 289 -13.12 -15.62 -4.12
C SER A 289 -12.36 -15.42 -5.43
N THR A 290 -12.07 -14.18 -5.76
CA THR A 290 -11.21 -13.81 -6.88
C THR A 290 -10.18 -12.80 -6.40
N LEU A 291 -8.92 -13.19 -6.41
CA LEU A 291 -7.78 -12.32 -6.15
C LEU A 291 -7.25 -11.79 -7.47
N THR A 292 -7.30 -10.48 -7.66
CA THR A 292 -6.76 -9.80 -8.84
C THR A 292 -5.44 -9.12 -8.51
N LEU A 293 -4.38 -9.49 -9.21
CA LEU A 293 -3.03 -8.92 -9.14
C LEU A 293 -2.82 -8.04 -10.35
N ARG A 294 -2.41 -6.79 -10.17
CA ARG A 294 -2.10 -5.84 -11.24
C ARG A 294 -0.63 -5.44 -11.13
N LEU A 295 0.12 -5.64 -12.20
CA LEU A 295 1.56 -5.41 -12.25
C LEU A 295 1.92 -4.57 -13.48
N PRO A 296 2.70 -3.48 -13.37
CA PRO A 296 3.16 -2.72 -14.52
C PRO A 296 4.18 -3.54 -15.32
N VAL A 297 4.00 -3.60 -16.65
CA VAL A 297 4.94 -4.26 -17.56
C VAL A 297 6.34 -3.64 -17.46
N ALA A 298 6.42 -2.32 -17.32
CA ALA A 298 7.66 -1.58 -17.21
C ALA A 298 8.38 -1.73 -15.86
N GLY A 299 7.78 -2.44 -14.91
CA GLY A 299 8.27 -2.54 -13.54
C GLY A 299 7.95 -1.32 -12.67
N PRO A 300 8.46 -1.28 -11.44
CA PRO A 300 8.25 -0.17 -10.52
C PRO A 300 8.85 1.12 -11.08
N ALA A 301 8.15 2.25 -10.89
CA ALA A 301 8.73 3.55 -11.20
C ALA A 301 10.02 3.72 -10.39
N ALA A 302 11.12 4.13 -11.05
CA ALA A 302 12.39 4.37 -10.37
C ALA A 302 12.15 5.30 -9.18
N GLU A 303 12.42 4.82 -7.97
CA GLU A 303 12.46 5.71 -6.80
C GLU A 303 13.45 6.84 -7.11
N PRO A 304 13.07 8.12 -6.91
CA PRO A 304 14.05 9.19 -7.02
C PRO A 304 15.16 8.84 -6.05
N ALA A 305 16.40 8.70 -6.58
CA ALA A 305 17.58 8.33 -5.81
C ALA A 305 17.54 9.13 -4.51
N ARG A 306 17.53 8.43 -3.37
CA ARG A 306 17.70 9.06 -2.07
C ARG A 306 19.04 9.78 -2.15
N THR A 307 18.99 11.09 -2.37
CA THR A 307 20.14 11.97 -2.17
C THR A 307 20.44 11.94 -0.67
N GLY A 308 21.10 10.89 -0.27
CA GLY A 308 21.49 10.61 1.08
C GLY A 308 23.00 10.49 1.13
N ASP A 309 23.58 11.28 2.00
CA ASP A 309 24.96 11.31 2.43
C ASP A 309 25.99 11.89 1.44
N GLU A 310 25.96 13.20 1.29
CA GLU A 310 27.21 13.94 1.21
C GLU A 310 28.01 13.66 2.51
N ASP A 311 29.02 12.81 2.40
CA ASP A 311 30.02 12.62 3.45
C ASP A 311 30.70 13.98 3.70
N PRO A 312 30.52 14.62 4.89
CA PRO A 312 31.13 15.90 5.18
C PRO A 312 32.64 15.81 5.42
N ARG A 313 33.31 14.71 5.08
CA ARG A 313 34.72 14.43 5.37
C ARG A 313 35.60 14.23 4.14
N ALA A 314 35.19 14.64 2.94
CA ALA A 314 36.13 14.66 1.81
C ALA A 314 37.17 15.79 2.01
N PRO A 315 38.47 15.50 2.15
CA PRO A 315 39.50 16.52 2.29
C PRO A 315 39.72 17.25 0.96
N ARG A 316 39.82 18.56 1.04
CA ARG A 316 40.25 19.45 -0.06
C ARG A 316 41.74 19.27 -0.39
#